data_e38e98ea0cae6524188d928f0d994de7
#
_entry.id   e38e98ea0cae6524188d928f0d994de7
#
_cell.length_a   1.000
_cell.length_b   1.000
_cell.length_c   1.000
_cell.angle_alpha   90.00
_cell.angle_beta   90.00
_cell.angle_gamma   90.00
#
_symmetry.space_group_name_H-M   'P 1'
#
loop_
_entity.id
_entity.type
_entity.pdbx_description
1 polymer ?
#
loop_
_entity_poly.entity_id
_entity_poly.type
_entity_poly.pdbx_seq_one_letter_code
_entity_poly.pdbx_strand_id
1 'polypeptide(L)'
;MENYLDINRKLWNAKVDSHLKSDFYFVDEFLKGRTSLNSIELEILGDIKDKKILHLQCHFGQDSISLSRLGARVTGIDLADKAIEAAKDLAEKCGTDTEFIVSDVYDLPNVLHKKFDIVYTTYGTIGWLPDLQKWAEVISHFLKPDGKLIFVEFHPVVWMYDNDFTFVQYSYFNDEQIVETNEGTYADRSADLANEEVSWNHSLSEVFTSLFDENLQLKSFREYNWSPYPCFRHIEEIEKGKYQIPQFGNKIPLVYSLVVEKK
;
A
#
# COMPACT_ATOMS: atom_id res chain seq x y z
N MET A 1 -8.41 6.31 25.52
CA MET A 1 -8.68 6.20 24.07
C MET A 1 -8.06 4.89 23.60
N GLU A 2 -8.81 4.08 22.88
CA GLU A 2 -8.26 2.89 22.26
C GLU A 2 -7.16 3.34 21.28
N ASN A 3 -6.05 2.62 21.26
CA ASN A 3 -4.92 2.97 20.40
C ASN A 3 -5.31 2.73 18.94
N TYR A 4 -5.05 3.68 18.03
CA TYR A 4 -5.34 3.56 16.60
C TYR A 4 -4.77 2.25 15.99
N LEU A 5 -3.62 1.77 16.50
CA LEU A 5 -3.03 0.50 16.07
C LEU A 5 -3.96 -0.69 16.35
N ASP A 6 -4.62 -0.71 17.51
CA ASP A 6 -5.52 -1.81 17.86
C ASP A 6 -6.82 -1.74 17.05
N ILE A 7 -7.34 -0.55 16.80
CA ILE A 7 -8.50 -0.33 15.93
C ILE A 7 -8.18 -0.82 14.52
N ASN A 8 -7.10 -0.33 13.94
CA ASN A 8 -6.72 -0.68 12.57
C ASN A 8 -6.30 -2.15 12.42
N ARG A 9 -5.67 -2.76 13.44
CA ARG A 9 -5.37 -4.20 13.45
C ARG A 9 -6.66 -5.03 13.41
N LYS A 10 -7.66 -4.68 14.24
CA LYS A 10 -8.97 -5.36 14.25
C LYS A 10 -9.67 -5.21 12.89
N LEU A 11 -9.68 -4.00 12.34
CA LEU A 11 -10.24 -3.71 11.02
C LEU A 11 -9.61 -4.60 9.93
N TRP A 12 -8.28 -4.58 9.82
CA TRP A 12 -7.57 -5.32 8.77
C TRP A 12 -7.69 -6.83 8.94
N ASN A 13 -7.67 -7.33 10.19
CA ASN A 13 -7.95 -8.74 10.47
C ASN A 13 -9.38 -9.15 10.05
N ALA A 14 -10.37 -8.30 10.26
CA ALA A 14 -11.75 -8.58 9.87
C ALA A 14 -11.93 -8.65 8.35
N LYS A 15 -11.17 -7.84 7.59
CA LYS A 15 -11.25 -7.80 6.12
C LYS A 15 -10.65 -9.03 5.42
N VAL A 16 -9.73 -9.76 6.05
CA VAL A 16 -8.93 -10.83 5.38
C VAL A 16 -9.80 -11.88 4.69
N ASP A 17 -10.77 -12.45 5.39
CA ASP A 17 -11.58 -13.56 4.86
C ASP A 17 -12.45 -13.13 3.66
N SER A 18 -13.00 -11.92 3.70
CA SER A 18 -13.76 -11.34 2.60
C SER A 18 -12.84 -11.04 1.41
N HIS A 19 -11.68 -10.45 1.66
CA HIS A 19 -10.71 -10.12 0.61
C HIS A 19 -10.20 -11.37 -0.11
N LEU A 20 -9.86 -12.44 0.60
CA LEU A 20 -9.40 -13.70 0.00
C LEU A 20 -10.44 -14.34 -0.90
N LYS A 21 -11.74 -14.12 -0.65
CA LYS A 21 -12.85 -14.69 -1.43
C LYS A 21 -13.34 -13.75 -2.53
N SER A 22 -12.93 -12.50 -2.51
CA SER A 22 -13.42 -11.49 -3.44
C SER A 22 -12.83 -11.66 -4.84
N ASP A 23 -13.61 -11.29 -5.85
CA ASP A 23 -13.14 -11.21 -7.23
C ASP A 23 -12.09 -10.09 -7.42
N PHE A 24 -11.99 -9.17 -6.48
CA PHE A 24 -11.02 -8.07 -6.53
C PHE A 24 -9.56 -8.56 -6.52
N TYR A 25 -9.28 -9.57 -5.72
CA TYR A 25 -7.92 -10.10 -5.52
C TYR A 25 -7.57 -11.28 -6.43
N PHE A 26 -8.53 -11.89 -7.13
CA PHE A 26 -8.31 -12.99 -8.06
C PHE A 26 -7.41 -14.10 -7.51
N VAL A 27 -7.66 -14.54 -6.28
CA VAL A 27 -6.75 -15.47 -5.57
C VAL A 27 -6.58 -16.79 -6.32
N ASP A 28 -7.64 -17.32 -6.93
CA ASP A 28 -7.57 -18.56 -7.71
C ASP A 28 -6.67 -18.45 -8.95
N GLU A 29 -6.72 -17.31 -9.65
CA GLU A 29 -5.84 -17.01 -10.78
C GLU A 29 -4.42 -16.72 -10.31
N PHE A 30 -4.28 -16.07 -9.17
CA PHE A 30 -2.99 -15.82 -8.55
C PHE A 30 -2.25 -17.11 -8.22
N LEU A 31 -2.94 -18.11 -7.67
CA LEU A 31 -2.40 -19.46 -7.43
C LEU A 31 -1.96 -20.15 -8.72
N LYS A 32 -2.62 -19.87 -9.85
CA LYS A 32 -2.25 -20.38 -11.19
C LYS A 32 -1.13 -19.61 -11.88
N GLY A 33 -0.54 -18.59 -11.22
CA GLY A 33 0.61 -17.83 -11.73
C GLY A 33 0.31 -16.42 -12.21
N ARG A 34 -0.92 -15.91 -12.09
CA ARG A 34 -1.22 -14.48 -12.33
C ARG A 34 -0.37 -13.64 -11.39
N THR A 35 0.17 -12.52 -11.90
CA THR A 35 0.80 -11.49 -11.06
C THR A 35 -0.27 -10.55 -10.49
N SER A 36 -0.02 -10.02 -9.28
CA SER A 36 -0.81 -8.93 -8.68
C SER A 36 -0.26 -7.55 -9.03
N LEU A 37 1.00 -7.47 -9.49
CA LEU A 37 1.65 -6.21 -9.84
C LEU A 37 1.02 -5.59 -11.08
N ASN A 38 0.78 -4.28 -11.02
CA ASN A 38 0.20 -3.50 -12.11
C ASN A 38 1.28 -2.91 -13.02
N SER A 39 0.86 -2.27 -14.10
CA SER A 39 1.77 -1.67 -15.08
C SER A 39 2.64 -0.56 -14.50
N ILE A 40 2.15 0.19 -13.52
CA ILE A 40 2.90 1.28 -12.86
C ILE A 40 4.13 0.71 -12.15
N GLU A 41 3.94 -0.30 -11.30
CA GLU A 41 5.03 -0.93 -10.54
C GLU A 41 6.01 -1.63 -11.46
N LEU A 42 5.51 -2.39 -12.44
CA LEU A 42 6.33 -3.12 -13.39
C LEU A 42 7.24 -2.19 -14.20
N GLU A 43 6.77 -0.96 -14.53
CA GLU A 43 7.57 0.04 -15.25
C GLU A 43 8.75 0.56 -14.40
N ILE A 44 8.54 0.76 -13.07
CA ILE A 44 9.54 1.40 -12.21
C ILE A 44 10.43 0.43 -11.45
N LEU A 45 10.05 -0.86 -11.34
CA LEU A 45 10.82 -1.90 -10.65
C LEU A 45 12.16 -2.20 -11.36
N GLY A 46 12.16 -2.25 -12.69
CA GLY A 46 13.32 -2.71 -13.46
C GLY A 46 13.69 -4.17 -13.16
N ASP A 47 14.97 -4.51 -13.25
CA ASP A 47 15.47 -5.85 -12.90
C ASP A 47 15.67 -5.97 -11.39
N ILE A 48 14.85 -6.81 -10.76
CA ILE A 48 14.88 -7.08 -9.31
C ILE A 48 15.41 -8.47 -8.96
N LYS A 49 15.91 -9.22 -9.93
CA LYS A 49 16.47 -10.54 -9.68
C LYS A 49 17.61 -10.46 -8.65
N ASP A 50 17.56 -11.36 -7.65
CA ASP A 50 18.48 -11.44 -6.50
C ASP A 50 18.48 -10.22 -5.56
N LYS A 51 17.67 -9.20 -5.80
CA LYS A 51 17.52 -8.04 -4.91
C LYS A 51 16.79 -8.44 -3.62
N LYS A 52 17.24 -7.86 -2.50
CA LYS A 52 16.53 -7.95 -1.22
C LYS A 52 15.50 -6.83 -1.16
N ILE A 53 14.23 -7.19 -1.00
CA ILE A 53 13.10 -6.24 -0.96
C ILE A 53 12.40 -6.35 0.39
N LEU A 54 12.19 -5.21 1.04
CA LEU A 54 11.29 -5.06 2.17
C LEU A 54 9.98 -4.49 1.66
N HIS A 55 8.88 -5.23 1.82
CA HIS A 55 7.54 -4.76 1.47
C HIS A 55 6.81 -4.35 2.75
N LEU A 56 6.58 -3.04 2.92
CA LEU A 56 5.84 -2.48 4.04
C LEU A 56 4.33 -2.57 3.79
N GLN A 57 3.58 -2.92 4.84
CA GLN A 57 2.11 -3.00 4.82
C GLN A 57 1.60 -3.93 3.69
N CYS A 58 2.13 -5.16 3.68
CA CYS A 58 1.98 -6.10 2.56
C CYS A 58 0.63 -6.82 2.51
N HIS A 59 -0.29 -6.56 3.46
CA HIS A 59 -1.56 -7.27 3.59
C HIS A 59 -1.36 -8.80 3.58
N PHE A 60 -2.14 -9.58 2.81
CA PHE A 60 -1.90 -11.03 2.68
C PHE A 60 -0.92 -11.40 1.54
N GLY A 61 -0.02 -10.48 1.18
CA GLY A 61 1.28 -10.77 0.55
C GLY A 61 1.28 -11.08 -0.94
N GLN A 62 0.22 -10.85 -1.72
CA GLN A 62 0.23 -11.16 -3.16
C GLN A 62 1.34 -10.43 -3.91
N ASP A 63 1.56 -9.14 -3.65
CA ASP A 63 2.63 -8.38 -4.29
C ASP A 63 4.02 -8.88 -3.85
N SER A 64 4.19 -9.19 -2.56
CA SER A 64 5.43 -9.80 -2.06
C SER A 64 5.75 -11.11 -2.79
N ILE A 65 4.75 -11.97 -2.98
CA ILE A 65 4.89 -13.25 -3.70
C ILE A 65 5.18 -12.99 -5.19
N SER A 66 4.51 -12.01 -5.80
CA SER A 66 4.74 -11.63 -7.20
C SER A 66 6.18 -11.13 -7.42
N LEU A 67 6.70 -10.31 -6.51
CA LEU A 67 8.10 -9.87 -6.51
C LEU A 67 9.07 -11.05 -6.35
N SER A 68 8.75 -12.02 -5.48
CA SER A 68 9.55 -13.24 -5.32
C SER A 68 9.54 -14.10 -6.59
N ARG A 69 8.41 -14.21 -7.29
CA ARG A 69 8.31 -14.90 -8.60
C ARG A 69 9.17 -14.23 -9.69
N LEU A 70 9.45 -12.93 -9.56
CA LEU A 70 10.40 -12.20 -10.42
C LEU A 70 11.86 -12.37 -9.99
N GLY A 71 12.14 -13.23 -9.00
CA GLY A 71 13.48 -13.59 -8.55
C GLY A 71 14.04 -12.73 -7.41
N ALA A 72 13.26 -11.86 -6.80
CA ALA A 72 13.67 -11.11 -5.61
C ALA A 72 13.60 -11.97 -4.34
N ARG A 73 14.36 -11.57 -3.32
CA ARG A 73 14.28 -12.11 -1.95
C ARG A 73 13.46 -11.14 -1.11
N VAL A 74 12.22 -11.50 -0.83
CA VAL A 74 11.25 -10.56 -0.26
C VAL A 74 10.95 -10.87 1.19
N THR A 75 10.95 -9.83 2.02
CA THR A 75 10.40 -9.84 3.38
C THR A 75 9.22 -8.87 3.41
N GLY A 76 8.01 -9.37 3.64
CA GLY A 76 6.78 -8.57 3.79
C GLY A 76 6.45 -8.36 5.26
N ILE A 77 5.93 -7.18 5.60
CA ILE A 77 5.43 -6.89 6.95
C ILE A 77 4.03 -6.30 6.90
N ASP A 78 3.24 -6.65 7.89
CA ASP A 78 1.92 -6.06 8.12
C ASP A 78 1.56 -6.05 9.60
N LEU A 79 0.71 -5.11 10.01
CA LEU A 79 0.18 -5.02 11.37
C LEU A 79 -0.81 -6.14 11.69
N ALA A 80 -1.57 -6.60 10.68
CA ALA A 80 -2.63 -7.58 10.81
C ALA A 80 -2.06 -9.01 10.83
N ASP A 81 -2.12 -9.65 11.98
CA ASP A 81 -1.62 -11.01 12.18
C ASP A 81 -2.33 -12.05 11.30
N LYS A 82 -3.66 -11.95 11.13
CA LYS A 82 -4.40 -12.81 10.20
C LYS A 82 -3.98 -12.61 8.73
N ALA A 83 -3.67 -11.39 8.33
CA ALA A 83 -3.18 -11.14 6.98
C ALA A 83 -1.82 -11.82 6.77
N ILE A 84 -0.93 -11.75 7.76
CA ILE A 84 0.38 -12.43 7.70
C ILE A 84 0.24 -13.97 7.72
N GLU A 85 -0.70 -14.53 8.49
CA GLU A 85 -1.00 -15.97 8.42
C GLU A 85 -1.43 -16.38 7.02
N ALA A 86 -2.38 -15.65 6.43
CA ALA A 86 -2.84 -15.87 5.06
C ALA A 86 -1.73 -15.68 4.03
N ALA A 87 -0.83 -14.71 4.22
CA ALA A 87 0.32 -14.48 3.35
C ALA A 87 1.30 -15.67 3.36
N LYS A 88 1.58 -16.25 4.53
CA LYS A 88 2.43 -17.45 4.66
C LYS A 88 1.81 -18.66 3.96
N ASP A 89 0.52 -18.89 4.18
CA ASP A 89 -0.25 -19.94 3.51
C ASP A 89 -0.22 -19.80 1.98
N LEU A 90 -0.40 -18.57 1.50
CA LEU A 90 -0.40 -18.26 0.08
C LEU A 90 1.00 -18.47 -0.54
N ALA A 91 2.06 -18.06 0.16
CA ALA A 91 3.44 -18.27 -0.28
C ALA A 91 3.80 -19.74 -0.37
N GLU A 92 3.39 -20.57 0.62
CA GLU A 92 3.58 -22.02 0.59
C GLU A 92 2.87 -22.64 -0.61
N LYS A 93 1.60 -22.30 -0.84
CA LYS A 93 0.81 -22.77 -2.01
C LYS A 93 1.43 -22.33 -3.35
N CYS A 94 2.09 -21.18 -3.37
CA CYS A 94 2.79 -20.66 -4.56
C CYS A 94 4.21 -21.19 -4.72
N GLY A 95 4.77 -21.92 -3.73
CA GLY A 95 6.12 -22.45 -3.75
C GLY A 95 7.20 -21.35 -3.73
N THR A 96 6.99 -20.26 -3.00
CA THR A 96 7.96 -19.16 -2.86
C THR A 96 8.52 -19.08 -1.44
N ASP A 97 9.81 -18.69 -1.33
CA ASP A 97 10.50 -18.49 -0.05
C ASP A 97 10.31 -17.05 0.50
N THR A 98 9.12 -16.49 0.32
CA THR A 98 8.80 -15.14 0.81
C THR A 98 8.67 -15.14 2.32
N GLU A 99 9.44 -14.31 3.02
CA GLU A 99 9.34 -14.15 4.47
C GLU A 99 8.21 -13.18 4.83
N PHE A 100 7.46 -13.47 5.92
CA PHE A 100 6.42 -12.57 6.42
C PHE A 100 6.50 -12.40 7.94
N ILE A 101 6.41 -11.15 8.41
CA ILE A 101 6.54 -10.74 9.81
C ILE A 101 5.34 -9.88 10.21
N VAL A 102 4.74 -10.18 11.36
CA VAL A 102 3.75 -9.28 11.98
C VAL A 102 4.50 -8.15 12.67
N SER A 103 4.30 -6.93 12.22
CA SER A 103 4.91 -5.74 12.84
C SER A 103 4.15 -4.48 12.49
N ASP A 104 4.07 -3.54 13.43
CA ASP A 104 3.86 -2.13 13.12
C ASP A 104 5.09 -1.58 12.35
N VAL A 105 4.84 -0.64 11.43
CA VAL A 105 5.90 -0.01 10.63
C VAL A 105 6.93 0.69 11.51
N TYR A 106 6.47 1.41 12.54
CA TYR A 106 7.37 2.19 13.41
C TYR A 106 8.18 1.35 14.38
N ASP A 107 7.66 0.16 14.75
CA ASP A 107 8.38 -0.78 15.64
C ASP A 107 9.31 -1.73 14.87
N LEU A 108 9.20 -1.75 13.54
CA LEU A 108 9.98 -2.68 12.71
C LEU A 108 11.50 -2.64 12.94
N PRO A 109 12.16 -1.49 13.20
CA PRO A 109 13.59 -1.46 13.51
C PRO A 109 13.99 -2.25 14.76
N ASN A 110 13.08 -2.49 15.69
CA ASN A 110 13.31 -3.30 16.89
C ASN A 110 13.16 -4.81 16.61
N VAL A 111 12.45 -5.17 15.54
CA VAL A 111 12.11 -6.57 15.21
C VAL A 111 13.01 -7.13 14.11
N LEU A 112 13.43 -6.30 13.14
CA LEU A 112 14.16 -6.73 11.95
C LEU A 112 15.51 -6.02 11.83
N HIS A 113 16.60 -6.83 11.71
CA HIS A 113 17.98 -6.31 11.66
C HIS A 113 18.66 -6.66 10.33
N LYS A 114 17.98 -6.40 9.22
CA LYS A 114 18.48 -6.64 7.85
C LYS A 114 18.49 -5.31 7.08
N LYS A 115 19.27 -5.22 6.00
CA LYS A 115 19.24 -4.10 5.05
C LYS A 115 18.83 -4.59 3.67
N PHE A 116 18.16 -3.73 2.91
CA PHE A 116 17.50 -4.06 1.66
C PHE A 116 17.99 -3.18 0.51
N ASP A 117 17.95 -3.73 -0.69
CA ASP A 117 18.23 -3.01 -1.91
C ASP A 117 17.04 -2.12 -2.29
N ILE A 118 15.83 -2.57 -1.94
CA ILE A 118 14.58 -1.87 -2.22
C ILE A 118 13.69 -1.95 -0.97
N VAL A 119 13.09 -0.81 -0.60
CA VAL A 119 11.87 -0.75 0.19
C VAL A 119 10.73 -0.50 -0.77
N TYR A 120 9.67 -1.29 -0.66
CA TYR A 120 8.51 -1.26 -1.54
C TYR A 120 7.25 -1.06 -0.70
N THR A 121 6.36 -0.18 -1.12
CA THR A 121 5.06 0.02 -0.49
C THR A 121 4.09 0.60 -1.52
N THR A 122 2.86 0.08 -1.57
CA THR A 122 1.91 0.41 -2.62
C THR A 122 0.47 0.44 -2.14
N TYR A 123 -0.23 1.41 -2.66
CA TYR A 123 -1.67 1.67 -2.66
C TYR A 123 -2.39 1.62 -1.30
N GLY A 124 -2.72 2.80 -0.81
CA GLY A 124 -3.52 2.96 0.41
C GLY A 124 -2.76 2.60 1.68
N THR A 125 -1.46 2.96 1.75
CA THR A 125 -0.58 2.58 2.85
C THR A 125 -0.34 3.70 3.84
N ILE A 126 0.06 4.89 3.38
CA ILE A 126 0.45 5.97 4.29
C ILE A 126 -0.72 6.58 5.05
N GLY A 127 -1.93 6.50 4.51
CA GLY A 127 -3.14 6.95 5.21
C GLY A 127 -3.40 6.26 6.56
N TRP A 128 -2.75 5.14 6.86
CA TRP A 128 -2.84 4.44 8.14
C TRP A 128 -1.77 4.85 9.15
N LEU A 129 -0.89 5.79 8.79
CA LEU A 129 0.27 6.22 9.56
C LEU A 129 0.11 7.69 10.00
N PRO A 130 0.18 8.02 11.29
CA PRO A 130 0.02 9.40 11.76
C PRO A 130 1.24 10.30 11.51
N ASP A 131 2.42 9.73 11.23
CA ASP A 131 3.70 10.45 11.25
C ASP A 131 4.61 9.99 10.10
N LEU A 132 4.64 10.76 9.01
CA LEU A 132 5.45 10.41 7.84
C LEU A 132 6.95 10.67 8.06
N GLN A 133 7.35 11.50 9.01
CA GLN A 133 8.76 11.64 9.35
C GLN A 133 9.32 10.31 9.89
N LYS A 134 8.62 9.68 10.85
CA LYS A 134 9.00 8.34 11.34
C LYS A 134 8.95 7.26 10.26
N TRP A 135 7.96 7.34 9.35
CA TRP A 135 7.90 6.43 8.21
C TRP A 135 9.14 6.56 7.31
N ALA A 136 9.58 7.78 7.02
CA ALA A 136 10.78 8.04 6.23
C ALA A 136 12.06 7.59 6.96
N GLU A 137 12.15 7.80 8.29
CA GLU A 137 13.23 7.27 9.14
C GLU A 137 13.34 5.74 9.02
N VAL A 138 12.19 5.03 9.10
CA VAL A 138 12.15 3.56 8.93
C VAL A 138 12.63 3.14 7.55
N ILE A 139 12.19 3.80 6.48
CA ILE A 139 12.65 3.54 5.12
C ILE A 139 14.16 3.74 5.00
N SER A 140 14.65 4.90 5.45
CA SER A 140 16.08 5.21 5.44
C SER A 140 16.87 4.19 6.28
N HIS A 141 16.34 3.80 7.46
CA HIS A 141 16.97 2.76 8.28
C HIS A 141 17.15 1.46 7.50
N PHE A 142 16.14 0.99 6.78
CA PHE A 142 16.22 -0.31 6.11
C PHE A 142 16.95 -0.30 4.77
N LEU A 143 17.05 0.83 4.10
CA LEU A 143 17.79 0.93 2.85
C LEU A 143 19.30 0.80 3.04
N LYS A 144 19.94 0.05 2.14
CA LYS A 144 21.39 0.08 1.92
C LYS A 144 21.79 1.43 1.31
N PRO A 145 23.10 1.82 1.32
CA PRO A 145 23.59 2.85 0.41
C PRO A 145 23.19 2.53 -1.03
N ASP A 146 22.78 3.51 -1.81
CA ASP A 146 22.25 3.39 -3.18
C ASP A 146 20.97 2.54 -3.29
N GLY A 147 20.39 2.14 -2.18
CA GLY A 147 19.08 1.46 -2.12
C GLY A 147 17.92 2.41 -2.43
N LYS A 148 16.80 1.87 -2.91
CA LYS A 148 15.68 2.65 -3.42
C LYS A 148 14.39 2.38 -2.66
N LEU A 149 13.62 3.44 -2.42
CA LEU A 149 12.18 3.31 -2.17
C LEU A 149 11.46 3.29 -3.51
N ILE A 150 10.59 2.33 -3.70
CA ILE A 150 9.57 2.30 -4.77
C ILE A 150 8.22 2.46 -4.08
N PHE A 151 7.55 3.55 -4.36
CA PHE A 151 6.32 3.94 -3.72
C PHE A 151 5.27 4.29 -4.77
N VAL A 152 4.12 3.66 -4.71
CA VAL A 152 2.95 3.98 -5.54
C VAL A 152 1.75 4.13 -4.64
N GLU A 153 1.09 5.28 -4.70
CA GLU A 153 0.04 5.59 -3.74
C GLU A 153 -1.15 6.31 -4.42
N PHE A 154 -2.31 6.20 -3.82
CA PHE A 154 -3.44 7.02 -4.21
C PHE A 154 -3.14 8.49 -3.94
N HIS A 155 -3.48 9.33 -4.89
CA HIS A 155 -3.17 10.76 -4.80
C HIS A 155 -4.00 11.41 -3.68
N PRO A 156 -3.41 12.25 -2.80
CA PRO A 156 -4.12 12.83 -1.67
C PRO A 156 -5.35 13.65 -2.03
N VAL A 157 -5.46 14.12 -3.27
CA VAL A 157 -6.66 14.80 -3.75
C VAL A 157 -7.92 13.92 -3.66
N VAL A 158 -7.81 12.59 -3.85
CA VAL A 158 -8.99 11.71 -3.77
C VAL A 158 -9.53 11.58 -2.37
N TRP A 159 -8.64 11.65 -1.37
CA TRP A 159 -8.99 11.54 0.03
C TRP A 159 -9.58 12.83 0.63
N MET A 160 -9.63 13.91 -0.14
CA MET A 160 -10.33 15.13 0.26
C MET A 160 -11.86 14.98 0.16
N TYR A 161 -12.34 14.09 -0.68
CA TYR A 161 -13.77 13.95 -0.99
C TYR A 161 -14.46 12.98 -0.04
N ASP A 162 -15.78 13.14 0.05
CA ASP A 162 -16.66 12.10 0.58
C ASP A 162 -16.59 10.82 -0.27
N ASN A 163 -17.05 9.69 0.27
CA ASN A 163 -17.01 8.40 -0.43
C ASN A 163 -17.75 8.36 -1.79
N ASP A 164 -18.66 9.27 -2.02
CA ASP A 164 -19.43 9.39 -3.28
C ASP A 164 -18.88 10.48 -4.23
N PHE A 165 -17.79 11.14 -3.83
CA PHE A 165 -17.12 12.21 -4.61
C PHE A 165 -18.02 13.42 -4.91
N THR A 166 -18.94 13.75 -4.02
CA THR A 166 -19.92 14.82 -4.23
C THR A 166 -19.45 16.17 -3.72
N PHE A 167 -18.66 16.21 -2.66
CA PHE A 167 -18.10 17.43 -2.08
C PHE A 167 -16.77 17.16 -1.39
N VAL A 168 -15.99 18.22 -1.12
CA VAL A 168 -14.76 18.15 -0.30
C VAL A 168 -15.18 18.08 1.16
N GLN A 169 -14.82 16.97 1.83
CA GLN A 169 -15.16 16.67 3.20
C GLN A 169 -13.96 16.80 4.15
N TYR A 170 -12.78 16.42 3.70
CA TYR A 170 -11.58 16.34 4.51
C TYR A 170 -10.50 17.31 4.05
N SER A 171 -9.61 17.70 4.98
CA SER A 171 -8.44 18.48 4.65
C SER A 171 -7.47 17.71 3.76
N TYR A 172 -6.81 18.43 2.87
CA TYR A 172 -5.66 17.91 2.10
C TYR A 172 -4.43 17.68 3.00
N PHE A 173 -4.37 18.41 4.10
CA PHE A 173 -3.25 18.39 5.04
C PHE A 173 -3.54 17.46 6.22
N ASN A 174 -2.48 17.00 6.87
CA ASN A 174 -2.55 16.19 8.08
C ASN A 174 -2.86 17.09 9.31
N ASP A 175 -4.09 17.58 9.37
CA ASP A 175 -4.54 18.47 10.43
C ASP A 175 -5.09 17.70 11.64
N GLU A 176 -5.76 16.57 11.38
CA GLU A 176 -6.40 15.75 12.40
C GLU A 176 -6.55 14.28 11.95
N GLN A 177 -6.75 13.40 12.93
CA GLN A 177 -7.13 12.03 12.62
C GLN A 177 -8.57 11.97 12.09
N ILE A 178 -8.79 11.14 11.07
CA ILE A 178 -10.10 10.83 10.50
C ILE A 178 -10.56 9.51 11.12
N VAL A 179 -11.73 9.54 11.79
CA VAL A 179 -12.33 8.35 12.38
C VAL A 179 -13.66 8.10 11.69
N GLU A 180 -13.76 6.95 11.04
CA GLU A 180 -14.97 6.55 10.31
C GLU A 180 -15.40 5.14 10.70
N THR A 181 -16.69 4.85 10.52
CA THR A 181 -17.22 3.48 10.55
C THR A 181 -17.78 3.17 9.18
N ASN A 182 -17.16 2.22 8.49
CA ASN A 182 -17.55 1.83 7.15
C ASN A 182 -18.17 0.43 7.13
N GLU A 183 -19.24 0.28 6.31
CA GLU A 183 -19.89 -1.01 6.04
C GLU A 183 -19.24 -1.66 4.80
N GLY A 184 -19.05 -2.98 4.85
CA GLY A 184 -18.39 -3.73 3.79
C GLY A 184 -16.90 -3.42 3.67
N THR A 185 -16.34 -3.68 2.48
CA THR A 185 -14.94 -3.35 2.16
C THR A 185 -14.86 -2.80 0.73
N TYR A 186 -13.73 -2.20 0.34
CA TYR A 186 -13.51 -1.77 -1.05
C TYR A 186 -13.44 -2.96 -2.03
N ALA A 187 -13.11 -4.16 -1.54
CA ALA A 187 -13.02 -5.37 -2.35
C ALA A 187 -14.35 -6.15 -2.39
N ASP A 188 -15.20 -5.99 -1.37
CA ASP A 188 -16.53 -6.58 -1.29
C ASP A 188 -17.46 -5.64 -0.48
N ARG A 189 -18.22 -4.82 -1.19
CA ARG A 189 -19.13 -3.84 -0.58
C ARG A 189 -20.35 -4.49 0.09
N SER A 190 -20.61 -5.76 -0.19
CA SER A 190 -21.73 -6.54 0.40
C SER A 190 -21.30 -7.34 1.62
N ALA A 191 -20.03 -7.33 2.00
CA ALA A 191 -19.55 -8.04 3.17
C ALA A 191 -20.25 -7.53 4.44
N ASP A 192 -20.72 -8.46 5.26
CA ASP A 192 -21.35 -8.16 6.56
C ASP A 192 -20.29 -7.77 7.60
N LEU A 193 -19.68 -6.61 7.36
CA LEU A 193 -18.61 -6.03 8.17
C LEU A 193 -18.96 -4.58 8.45
N ALA A 194 -18.88 -4.17 9.70
CA ALA A 194 -18.94 -2.78 10.13
C ALA A 194 -17.79 -2.56 11.12
N ASN A 195 -16.79 -1.83 10.70
CA ASN A 195 -15.59 -1.61 11.49
C ASN A 195 -15.24 -0.13 11.55
N GLU A 196 -14.77 0.29 12.73
CA GLU A 196 -14.13 1.58 12.91
C GLU A 196 -12.75 1.56 12.30
N GLU A 197 -12.36 2.66 11.67
CA GLU A 197 -11.02 2.89 11.13
C GLU A 197 -10.50 4.26 11.54
N VAL A 198 -9.20 4.36 11.68
CA VAL A 198 -8.49 5.61 11.99
C VAL A 198 -7.44 5.86 10.92
N SER A 199 -7.56 6.98 10.23
CA SER A 199 -6.69 7.33 9.12
C SER A 199 -6.27 8.80 9.16
N TRP A 200 -5.35 9.17 8.27
CA TRP A 200 -4.83 10.53 8.10
C TRP A 200 -4.66 10.85 6.63
N ASN A 201 -4.92 12.10 6.27
CA ASN A 201 -4.53 12.62 4.96
C ASN A 201 -3.11 13.16 5.01
N HIS A 202 -2.36 12.96 3.94
CA HIS A 202 -0.98 13.43 3.83
C HIS A 202 -0.78 14.16 2.52
N SER A 203 -0.43 15.44 2.60
CA SER A 203 -0.10 16.22 1.42
C SER A 203 1.16 15.71 0.72
N LEU A 204 1.29 15.94 -0.59
CA LEU A 204 2.54 15.65 -1.29
C LEU A 204 3.74 16.39 -0.70
N SER A 205 3.53 17.61 -0.19
CA SER A 205 4.59 18.35 0.48
C SER A 205 5.09 17.63 1.74
N GLU A 206 4.20 17.04 2.55
CA GLU A 206 4.60 16.25 3.72
C GLU A 206 5.38 14.99 3.30
N VAL A 207 4.88 14.25 2.29
CA VAL A 207 5.57 13.07 1.76
C VAL A 207 6.99 13.42 1.29
N PHE A 208 7.13 14.46 0.47
CA PHE A 208 8.45 14.85 -0.05
C PHE A 208 9.39 15.37 1.03
N THR A 209 8.90 16.22 1.93
CA THR A 209 9.73 16.78 3.00
C THR A 209 10.26 15.69 3.91
N SER A 210 9.39 14.77 4.37
CA SER A 210 9.80 13.65 5.23
C SER A 210 10.89 12.79 4.56
N LEU A 211 10.76 12.50 3.27
CA LEU A 211 11.77 11.72 2.55
C LEU A 211 13.09 12.49 2.37
N PHE A 212 13.04 13.78 2.07
CA PHE A 212 14.24 14.59 1.85
C PHE A 212 15.02 14.86 3.14
N ASP A 213 14.34 15.00 4.27
CA ASP A 213 14.95 15.14 5.59
C ASP A 213 15.78 13.89 5.98
N GLU A 214 15.43 12.74 5.42
CA GLU A 214 16.17 11.47 5.57
C GLU A 214 17.25 11.23 4.49
N ASN A 215 17.67 12.26 3.77
CA ASN A 215 18.67 12.22 2.70
C ASN A 215 18.28 11.27 1.54
N LEU A 216 17.01 11.06 1.31
CA LEU A 216 16.49 10.31 0.19
C LEU A 216 16.31 11.25 -1.01
N GLN A 217 16.96 10.95 -2.12
CA GLN A 217 16.94 11.78 -3.32
C GLN A 217 15.89 11.33 -4.31
N LEU A 218 15.07 12.27 -4.78
CA LEU A 218 14.10 12.02 -5.83
C LEU A 218 14.80 11.62 -7.15
N LYS A 219 14.39 10.48 -7.70
CA LYS A 219 14.80 9.99 -9.02
C LYS A 219 13.67 10.06 -10.04
N SER A 220 12.44 9.80 -9.60
CA SER A 220 11.27 9.86 -10.47
C SER A 220 10.04 10.21 -9.65
N PHE A 221 9.17 11.02 -10.23
CA PHE A 221 7.81 11.29 -9.74
C PHE A 221 6.87 11.39 -10.93
N ARG A 222 5.74 10.69 -10.86
CA ARG A 222 4.70 10.73 -11.89
C ARG A 222 3.33 10.72 -11.25
N GLU A 223 2.37 11.40 -11.87
CA GLU A 223 0.97 11.40 -11.51
C GLU A 223 0.14 10.74 -12.62
N TYR A 224 -0.90 10.03 -12.22
CA TYR A 224 -1.79 9.32 -13.12
C TYR A 224 -3.24 9.76 -12.84
N ASN A 225 -3.97 10.10 -13.89
CA ASN A 225 -5.40 10.44 -13.81
C ASN A 225 -6.30 9.19 -13.81
N TRP A 226 -5.75 8.02 -13.53
CA TRP A 226 -6.43 6.74 -13.44
C TRP A 226 -5.87 5.90 -12.28
N SER A 227 -6.70 4.96 -11.79
CA SER A 227 -6.33 3.95 -10.81
C SER A 227 -6.18 2.59 -11.49
N PRO A 228 -5.22 1.71 -11.07
CA PRO A 228 -5.17 0.34 -11.54
C PRO A 228 -6.21 -0.57 -10.87
N TYR A 229 -6.96 -0.06 -9.90
CA TYR A 229 -7.96 -0.79 -9.13
C TYR A 229 -9.33 -0.11 -9.16
N PRO A 230 -10.44 -0.88 -9.21
CA PRO A 230 -11.80 -0.38 -9.07
C PRO A 230 -12.20 -0.19 -7.58
N CYS A 231 -11.32 0.42 -6.77
CA CYS A 231 -11.51 0.50 -5.31
C CYS A 231 -12.41 1.66 -4.87
N PHE A 232 -12.57 2.70 -5.69
CA PHE A 232 -13.43 3.84 -5.37
C PHE A 232 -14.89 3.60 -5.78
N ARG A 233 -15.83 4.32 -5.16
CA ARG A 233 -17.22 4.35 -5.64
C ARG A 233 -17.32 5.08 -6.97
N HIS A 234 -18.29 4.72 -7.79
CA HIS A 234 -18.56 5.33 -9.11
C HIS A 234 -17.36 5.32 -10.07
N ILE A 235 -16.38 4.47 -9.85
CA ILE A 235 -15.23 4.32 -10.74
C ILE A 235 -15.58 3.39 -11.91
N GLU A 236 -15.13 3.72 -13.12
CA GLU A 236 -15.41 2.96 -14.35
C GLU A 236 -14.11 2.61 -15.07
N GLU A 237 -14.08 1.46 -15.71
CA GLU A 237 -12.94 1.04 -16.54
C GLU A 237 -12.96 1.81 -17.87
N ILE A 238 -11.91 2.61 -18.13
CA ILE A 238 -11.75 3.39 -19.36
C ILE A 238 -10.89 2.68 -20.41
N GLU A 239 -9.93 1.89 -19.92
CA GLU A 239 -9.07 0.97 -20.66
C GLU A 239 -8.79 -0.23 -19.75
N LYS A 240 -8.42 -1.36 -20.33
CA LYS A 240 -8.14 -2.58 -19.56
C LYS A 240 -7.16 -2.31 -18.41
N GLY A 241 -7.64 -2.47 -17.16
CA GLY A 241 -6.88 -2.24 -15.93
C GLY A 241 -6.61 -0.77 -15.63
N LYS A 242 -7.36 0.16 -16.25
CA LYS A 242 -7.33 1.58 -15.91
C LYS A 242 -8.72 2.09 -15.62
N TYR A 243 -8.90 2.66 -14.46
CA TYR A 243 -10.19 3.10 -13.95
C TYR A 243 -10.18 4.59 -13.67
N GLN A 244 -11.29 5.29 -13.97
CA GLN A 244 -11.49 6.70 -13.66
C GLN A 244 -12.83 6.94 -12.98
N ILE A 245 -12.93 8.04 -12.24
CA ILE A 245 -14.20 8.55 -11.71
C ILE A 245 -14.81 9.46 -12.79
N PRO A 246 -15.90 9.07 -13.47
CA PRO A 246 -16.38 9.73 -14.69
C PRO A 246 -16.66 11.23 -14.53
N GLN A 247 -17.19 11.64 -13.39
CA GLN A 247 -17.50 13.07 -13.14
C GLN A 247 -16.25 13.97 -13.15
N PHE A 248 -15.08 13.41 -12.85
CA PHE A 248 -13.83 14.15 -12.92
C PHE A 248 -13.11 13.95 -14.26
N GLY A 249 -13.31 12.80 -14.91
CA GLY A 249 -12.59 12.45 -16.14
C GLY A 249 -11.08 12.53 -15.90
N ASN A 250 -10.39 13.34 -16.69
CA ASN A 250 -8.94 13.54 -16.59
C ASN A 250 -8.53 14.81 -15.83
N LYS A 251 -9.41 15.36 -14.99
CA LYS A 251 -9.18 16.67 -14.33
C LYS A 251 -8.40 16.57 -13.02
N ILE A 252 -8.39 15.41 -12.38
CA ILE A 252 -7.66 15.18 -11.12
C ILE A 252 -6.76 13.96 -11.23
N PRO A 253 -5.63 13.94 -10.55
CA PRO A 253 -4.83 12.73 -10.39
C PRO A 253 -5.50 11.77 -9.40
N LEU A 254 -5.44 10.46 -9.69
CA LEU A 254 -5.94 9.40 -8.80
C LEU A 254 -4.81 8.64 -8.12
N VAL A 255 -3.65 8.55 -8.76
CA VAL A 255 -2.49 7.79 -8.28
C VAL A 255 -1.23 8.60 -8.58
N TYR A 256 -0.21 8.42 -7.76
CA TYR A 256 1.15 8.86 -8.08
C TYR A 256 2.17 7.76 -7.81
N SER A 257 3.30 7.81 -8.51
CA SER A 257 4.44 6.97 -8.26
C SER A 257 5.68 7.80 -7.95
N LEU A 258 6.50 7.31 -7.04
CA LEU A 258 7.69 7.97 -6.52
C LEU A 258 8.82 6.96 -6.41
N VAL A 259 10.00 7.31 -6.93
CA VAL A 259 11.24 6.59 -6.70
C VAL A 259 12.24 7.54 -6.06
N VAL A 260 12.70 7.21 -4.88
CA VAL A 260 13.82 7.91 -4.22
C VAL A 260 14.96 6.94 -3.95
N GLU A 261 16.17 7.46 -3.86
CA GLU A 261 17.39 6.67 -3.64
C GLU A 261 18.14 7.24 -2.44
N LYS A 262 18.61 6.35 -1.57
CA LYS A 262 19.44 6.71 -0.42
C LYS A 262 20.85 7.04 -0.89
N LYS A 263 21.36 8.19 -0.46
CA LYS A 263 22.78 8.57 -0.66
C LYS A 263 23.70 7.78 0.25
#